data_59ca78318d90b0aaf8d769a038173b33
#
_entry.id   59ca78318d90b0aaf8d769a038173b33
#
_cell.length_a   1.000
_cell.length_b   1.000
_cell.length_c   1.000
_cell.angle_alpha   90.00
_cell.angle_beta   90.00
_cell.angle_gamma   90.00
#
_symmetry.space_group_name_H-M   'P 1'
#
loop_
_entity.id
_entity.type
_entity.pdbx_description
1 polymer ?
#
loop_
_entity_poly.entity_id
_entity_poly.type
_entity_poly.pdbx_seq_one_letter_code
_entity_poly.pdbx_strand_id
1 'polypeptide(L)'
;DWRSMDGVVVAEAADGRDGYEKILEYRPDVVITDICMPFMDGIEMIKKASEQVRFKSILLTSYADFEYARRAIEARVCEYLLKPVDEEALAGIMERLGEEIVSSRQVEHVMEQAEIEGGNLNLEYYMQLDLSENQYVSRAITAIQEDFARKLSIESISDDLGVSASYLSRKFKEVTGQTFLDFLNKYRVQQAIVMLGTRQYRISEISEATGFTDYKHFCSVFKKYTSKSPTKFIKGVS
;
A
#
# COMPACT_ATOMS: atom_id res chain seq x y z
N ASP A 1 19.22 8.38 20.75
CA ASP A 1 19.63 6.95 20.71
C ASP A 1 18.66 6.16 19.83
N TRP A 2 19.12 5.74 18.64
CA TRP A 2 18.28 5.01 17.65
C TRP A 2 17.77 3.66 18.18
N ARG A 3 18.50 3.01 19.06
CA ARG A 3 18.08 1.72 19.63
C ARG A 3 16.88 1.85 20.55
N SER A 4 16.71 3.01 21.20
CA SER A 4 15.52 3.28 22.03
C SER A 4 14.24 3.50 21.16
N MET A 5 14.41 3.70 19.87
CA MET A 5 13.36 3.85 18.86
C MET A 5 13.23 2.60 17.96
N ASP A 6 13.71 1.44 18.41
CA ASP A 6 13.76 0.17 17.66
C ASP A 6 14.43 0.29 16.28
N GLY A 7 15.37 1.24 16.14
CA GLY A 7 16.06 1.55 14.90
C GLY A 7 17.55 1.19 14.93
N VAL A 8 18.09 0.88 13.76
CA VAL A 8 19.53 0.72 13.52
C VAL A 8 19.93 1.56 12.32
N VAL A 9 20.94 2.42 12.49
CA VAL A 9 21.51 3.17 11.36
C VAL A 9 22.31 2.21 10.49
N VAL A 10 21.86 1.97 9.28
CA VAL A 10 22.50 1.07 8.31
C VAL A 10 23.50 1.79 7.41
N ALA A 11 23.31 3.08 7.18
CA ALA A 11 24.22 3.94 6.42
C ALA A 11 24.02 5.41 6.79
N GLU A 12 25.07 6.21 6.60
CA GLU A 12 25.04 7.68 6.68
C GLU A 12 25.57 8.25 5.36
N ALA A 13 24.99 9.35 4.88
CA ALA A 13 25.35 9.98 3.63
C ALA A 13 25.77 11.43 3.84
N ALA A 14 26.78 11.87 3.09
CA ALA A 14 27.29 13.23 3.17
C ALA A 14 26.51 14.24 2.34
N ASP A 15 25.83 13.80 1.29
CA ASP A 15 25.01 14.62 0.37
C ASP A 15 23.91 13.79 -0.29
N GLY A 16 23.07 14.45 -1.10
CA GLY A 16 21.93 13.76 -1.71
C GLY A 16 22.29 12.74 -2.79
N ARG A 17 23.46 12.83 -3.45
CA ARG A 17 23.90 11.84 -4.42
C ARG A 17 24.40 10.57 -3.71
N ASP A 18 25.24 10.73 -2.71
CA ASP A 18 25.71 9.65 -1.85
C ASP A 18 24.53 8.97 -1.14
N GLY A 19 23.55 9.77 -0.68
CA GLY A 19 22.31 9.26 -0.08
C GLY A 19 21.49 8.40 -1.05
N TYR A 20 21.32 8.84 -2.29
CA TYR A 20 20.63 8.08 -3.32
C TYR A 20 21.29 6.71 -3.57
N GLU A 21 22.63 6.67 -3.73
CA GLU A 21 23.38 5.44 -3.95
C GLU A 21 23.22 4.48 -2.75
N LYS A 22 23.33 5.00 -1.54
CA LYS A 22 23.15 4.19 -0.31
C LYS A 22 21.73 3.67 -0.12
N ILE A 23 20.70 4.44 -0.49
CA ILE A 23 19.32 3.93 -0.45
C ILE A 23 19.16 2.73 -1.38
N LEU A 24 19.73 2.76 -2.57
CA LEU A 24 19.64 1.65 -3.53
C LEU A 24 20.42 0.42 -3.05
N GLU A 25 21.62 0.63 -2.42
CA GLU A 25 22.48 -0.43 -1.92
C GLU A 25 21.92 -1.11 -0.66
N TYR A 26 21.58 -0.31 0.35
CA TYR A 26 21.20 -0.83 1.68
C TYR A 26 19.70 -1.09 1.83
N ARG A 27 18.87 -0.53 0.94
CA ARG A 27 17.40 -0.64 0.97
C ARG A 27 16.81 -0.43 2.38
N PRO A 28 17.05 0.73 2.99
CA PRO A 28 16.59 1.00 4.35
C PRO A 28 15.07 1.03 4.43
N ASP A 29 14.52 0.75 5.61
CA ASP A 29 13.09 0.89 5.87
C ASP A 29 12.66 2.36 6.00
N VAL A 30 13.53 3.18 6.59
CA VAL A 30 13.30 4.61 6.85
C VAL A 30 14.51 5.41 6.39
N VAL A 31 14.26 6.49 5.69
CA VAL A 31 15.24 7.48 5.29
C VAL A 31 14.94 8.79 6.00
N ILE A 32 15.91 9.30 6.76
CA ILE A 32 15.84 10.62 7.39
C ILE A 32 16.85 11.52 6.71
N THR A 33 16.42 12.64 6.16
CA THR A 33 17.29 13.51 5.40
C THR A 33 16.98 15.00 5.59
N ASP A 34 17.99 15.84 5.46
CA ASP A 34 17.79 17.27 5.31
C ASP A 34 17.23 17.57 3.90
N ILE A 35 16.52 18.68 3.76
CA ILE A 35 16.09 19.17 2.44
C ILE A 35 17.28 19.77 1.69
N CYS A 36 17.98 20.69 2.34
CA CYS A 36 19.05 21.46 1.69
C CYS A 36 20.38 20.71 1.77
N MET A 37 20.73 19.98 0.72
CA MET A 37 22.00 19.27 0.60
C MET A 37 22.72 19.64 -0.70
N PRO A 38 24.07 19.54 -0.75
CA PRO A 38 24.83 19.72 -1.98
C PRO A 38 24.46 18.69 -3.05
N PHE A 39 24.62 19.06 -4.32
CA PHE A 39 24.46 18.25 -5.53
C PHE A 39 23.04 17.78 -5.84
N MET A 40 22.31 17.29 -4.84
CA MET A 40 20.93 16.81 -4.94
C MET A 40 20.22 17.12 -3.64
N ASP A 41 19.06 17.79 -3.68
CA ASP A 41 18.28 18.06 -2.48
C ASP A 41 17.56 16.79 -1.99
N GLY A 42 17.17 16.77 -0.68
CA GLY A 42 16.56 15.60 -0.06
C GLY A 42 15.23 15.20 -0.69
N ILE A 43 14.46 16.14 -1.22
CA ILE A 43 13.18 15.87 -1.88
C ILE A 43 13.42 15.18 -3.24
N GLU A 44 14.38 15.68 -4.02
CA GLU A 44 14.75 15.08 -5.29
C GLU A 44 15.33 13.66 -5.09
N MET A 45 16.18 13.49 -4.06
CA MET A 45 16.73 12.19 -3.67
C MET A 45 15.63 11.19 -3.35
N ILE A 46 14.70 11.55 -2.49
CA ILE A 46 13.55 10.69 -2.11
C ILE A 46 12.74 10.34 -3.35
N LYS A 47 12.39 11.33 -4.17
CA LYS A 47 11.58 11.12 -5.38
C LYS A 47 12.24 10.11 -6.32
N LYS A 48 13.53 10.28 -6.63
CA LYS A 48 14.26 9.36 -7.52
C LYS A 48 14.42 7.96 -6.93
N ALA A 49 14.73 7.86 -5.63
CA ALA A 49 14.92 6.58 -4.98
C ALA A 49 13.59 5.79 -4.84
N SER A 50 12.48 6.48 -4.59
CA SER A 50 11.15 5.85 -4.44
C SER A 50 10.63 5.19 -5.72
N GLU A 51 11.19 5.52 -6.90
CA GLU A 51 10.90 4.84 -8.16
C GLU A 51 11.50 3.42 -8.22
N GLN A 52 12.51 3.12 -7.38
CA GLN A 52 13.25 1.85 -7.42
C GLN A 52 13.17 1.05 -6.13
N VAL A 53 13.02 1.72 -4.98
CA VAL A 53 13.03 1.11 -3.65
C VAL A 53 11.87 1.67 -2.82
N ARG A 54 11.19 0.80 -2.09
CA ARG A 54 10.15 1.20 -1.13
C ARG A 54 10.79 1.50 0.23
N PHE A 55 10.54 2.68 0.75
CA PHE A 55 10.95 3.11 2.09
C PHE A 55 10.02 4.20 2.61
N LYS A 56 10.03 4.44 3.91
CA LYS A 56 9.39 5.59 4.54
C LYS A 56 10.38 6.74 4.60
N SER A 57 9.92 7.97 4.47
CA SER A 57 10.81 9.13 4.43
C SER A 57 10.40 10.20 5.43
N ILE A 58 11.40 10.76 6.13
CA ILE A 58 11.26 11.88 7.06
C ILE A 58 12.18 12.99 6.58
N LEU A 59 11.61 14.16 6.28
CA LEU A 59 12.36 15.35 5.92
C LEU A 59 12.61 16.22 7.14
N LEU A 60 13.85 16.64 7.30
CA LEU A 60 14.28 17.63 8.28
C LEU A 60 14.51 18.98 7.59
N THR A 61 14.09 20.08 8.20
CA THR A 61 14.29 21.41 7.64
C THR A 61 14.45 22.48 8.71
N SER A 62 15.26 23.48 8.41
CA SER A 62 15.39 24.68 9.24
C SER A 62 14.39 25.79 8.86
N TYR A 63 13.63 25.59 7.79
CA TYR A 63 12.74 26.60 7.23
C TYR A 63 11.30 26.09 7.15
N ALA A 64 10.38 26.87 7.73
CA ALA A 64 8.93 26.69 7.52
C ALA A 64 8.52 27.33 6.17
N ASP A 65 9.04 26.82 5.06
CA ASP A 65 8.74 27.36 3.73
C ASP A 65 7.64 26.54 3.07
N PHE A 66 6.62 27.23 2.61
CA PHE A 66 5.45 26.62 1.96
C PHE A 66 5.84 25.84 0.68
N GLU A 67 6.84 26.32 -0.07
CA GLU A 67 7.28 25.66 -1.30
C GLU A 67 7.93 24.30 -1.01
N TYR A 68 8.72 24.18 0.07
CA TYR A 68 9.28 22.89 0.47
C TYR A 68 8.20 21.92 0.94
N ALA A 69 7.22 22.40 1.70
CA ALA A 69 6.09 21.55 2.14
C ALA A 69 5.29 21.05 0.94
N ARG A 70 5.02 21.89 -0.06
CA ARG A 70 4.33 21.50 -1.29
C ARG A 70 5.11 20.43 -2.06
N ARG A 71 6.41 20.64 -2.27
CA ARG A 71 7.28 19.65 -2.95
C ARG A 71 7.39 18.33 -2.20
N ALA A 72 7.40 18.36 -0.85
CA ALA A 72 7.39 17.16 -0.02
C ALA A 72 6.08 16.36 -0.19
N ILE A 73 4.93 17.02 -0.26
CA ILE A 73 3.63 16.37 -0.56
C ILE A 73 3.65 15.73 -1.96
N GLU A 74 4.15 16.44 -2.97
CA GLU A 74 4.27 15.91 -4.34
C GLU A 74 5.21 14.70 -4.41
N ALA A 75 6.27 14.66 -3.58
CA ALA A 75 7.20 13.54 -3.46
C ALA A 75 6.67 12.41 -2.53
N ARG A 76 5.46 12.53 -1.99
CA ARG A 76 4.83 11.57 -1.06
C ARG A 76 5.69 11.28 0.17
N VAL A 77 6.36 12.30 0.70
CA VAL A 77 7.13 12.20 1.94
C VAL A 77 6.20 11.85 3.10
N CYS A 78 6.61 10.91 3.95
CA CYS A 78 5.77 10.45 5.05
C CYS A 78 5.65 11.48 6.17
N GLU A 79 6.76 12.17 6.50
CA GLU A 79 6.81 13.14 7.59
C GLU A 79 7.78 14.30 7.30
N TYR A 80 7.47 15.43 7.93
CA TYR A 80 8.20 16.68 7.79
C TYR A 80 8.42 17.30 9.17
N LEU A 81 9.68 17.43 9.60
CA LEU A 81 10.07 17.94 10.90
C LEU A 81 10.90 19.22 10.80
N LEU A 82 10.59 20.19 11.67
CA LEU A 82 11.38 21.41 11.81
C LEU A 82 12.59 21.17 12.73
N LYS A 83 13.72 21.75 12.37
CA LYS A 83 14.90 21.82 13.24
C LYS A 83 14.76 23.03 14.20
N PRO A 84 15.16 22.90 15.49
CA PRO A 84 15.76 21.71 16.10
C PRO A 84 14.76 20.58 16.26
N VAL A 85 15.18 19.35 15.96
CA VAL A 85 14.31 18.17 16.00
C VAL A 85 13.95 17.87 17.46
N ASP A 86 12.66 17.78 17.73
CA ASP A 86 12.14 17.29 19.01
C ASP A 86 12.30 15.77 19.06
N GLU A 87 13.05 15.27 20.05
CA GLU A 87 13.34 13.84 20.19
C GLU A 87 12.07 13.03 20.49
N GLU A 88 11.12 13.58 21.28
CA GLU A 88 9.86 12.89 21.58
C GLU A 88 8.97 12.80 20.33
N ALA A 89 8.90 13.87 19.55
CA ALA A 89 8.17 13.87 18.28
C ALA A 89 8.76 12.88 17.27
N LEU A 90 10.10 12.84 17.14
CA LEU A 90 10.77 11.88 16.28
C LEU A 90 10.55 10.45 16.75
N ALA A 91 10.63 10.18 18.06
CA ALA A 91 10.38 8.84 18.60
C ALA A 91 8.95 8.36 18.30
N GLY A 92 7.94 9.20 18.50
CA GLY A 92 6.55 8.87 18.18
C GLY A 92 6.32 8.61 16.68
N ILE A 93 7.03 9.33 15.79
CA ILE A 93 6.99 9.08 14.35
C ILE A 93 7.65 7.74 14.03
N MET A 94 8.82 7.44 14.60
CA MET A 94 9.54 6.18 14.36
C MET A 94 8.74 4.97 14.84
N GLU A 95 8.10 5.04 16.01
CA GLU A 95 7.22 3.99 16.53
C GLU A 95 6.07 3.72 15.54
N ARG A 96 5.34 4.75 15.11
CA ARG A 96 4.24 4.62 14.15
C ARG A 96 4.72 4.05 12.79
N LEU A 97 5.82 4.57 12.24
CA LEU A 97 6.38 4.05 10.98
C LEU A 97 6.87 2.61 11.13
N GLY A 98 7.45 2.24 12.28
CA GLY A 98 7.85 0.88 12.59
C GLY A 98 6.65 -0.08 12.57
N GLU A 99 5.54 0.26 13.21
CA GLU A 99 4.31 -0.53 13.18
C GLU A 99 3.77 -0.69 11.75
N GLU A 100 3.75 0.39 10.96
CA GLU A 100 3.34 0.36 9.56
C GLU A 100 4.24 -0.54 8.70
N ILE A 101 5.56 -0.49 8.90
CA ILE A 101 6.54 -1.31 8.17
C ILE A 101 6.37 -2.79 8.52
N VAL A 102 6.24 -3.12 9.80
CA VAL A 102 6.02 -4.50 10.26
C VAL A 102 4.71 -5.05 9.69
N SER A 103 3.62 -4.25 9.76
CA SER A 103 2.33 -4.62 9.19
C SER A 103 2.42 -4.85 7.68
N SER A 104 3.08 -3.96 6.94
CA SER A 104 3.25 -4.09 5.49
C SER A 104 4.06 -5.34 5.11
N ARG A 105 5.16 -5.63 5.82
CA ARG A 105 5.97 -6.85 5.59
C ARG A 105 5.20 -8.12 5.89
N GLN A 106 4.39 -8.12 6.95
CA GLN A 106 3.52 -9.26 7.25
C GLN A 106 2.51 -9.51 6.13
N VAL A 107 1.92 -8.44 5.59
CA VAL A 107 0.99 -8.53 4.45
C VAL A 107 1.71 -9.05 3.21
N GLU A 108 2.89 -8.51 2.87
CA GLU A 108 3.70 -8.97 1.72
C GLU A 108 4.06 -10.45 1.85
N HIS A 109 4.59 -10.87 2.98
CA HIS A 109 4.96 -12.27 3.21
C HIS A 109 3.76 -13.22 3.11
N VAL A 110 2.62 -12.80 3.56
CA VAL A 110 1.39 -13.58 3.45
C VAL A 110 0.86 -13.61 2.03
N MET A 111 0.97 -12.51 1.29
CA MET A 111 0.61 -12.45 -0.12
C MET A 111 1.50 -13.39 -0.95
N GLU A 112 2.81 -13.38 -0.70
CA GLU A 112 3.76 -14.31 -1.33
C GLU A 112 3.42 -15.79 -1.02
N GLN A 113 3.11 -16.11 0.25
CA GLN A 113 2.71 -17.47 0.61
C GLN A 113 1.39 -17.89 -0.05
N ALA A 114 0.42 -17.00 -0.15
CA ALA A 114 -0.84 -17.27 -0.82
C ALA A 114 -0.65 -17.48 -2.34
N GLU A 115 0.28 -16.81 -2.97
CA GLU A 115 0.66 -17.01 -4.36
C GLU A 115 1.34 -18.37 -4.60
N ILE A 116 2.26 -18.78 -3.72
CA ILE A 116 2.94 -20.08 -3.76
C ILE A 116 1.93 -21.23 -3.60
N GLU A 117 0.90 -21.07 -2.77
CA GLU A 117 -0.16 -22.06 -2.56
C GLU A 117 -1.25 -22.06 -3.66
N GLY A 118 -1.06 -21.31 -4.76
CA GLY A 118 -1.94 -21.32 -5.95
C GLY A 118 -3.06 -20.27 -5.94
N GLY A 119 -3.04 -19.36 -4.99
CA GLY A 119 -3.95 -18.20 -4.95
C GLY A 119 -3.33 -16.98 -5.60
N ASN A 120 -3.60 -16.72 -6.89
CA ASN A 120 -3.19 -15.47 -7.53
C ASN A 120 -3.99 -14.29 -6.93
N LEU A 121 -3.50 -13.72 -5.82
CA LEU A 121 -4.08 -12.57 -5.13
C LEU A 121 -3.50 -11.25 -5.62
N ASN A 122 -2.35 -11.26 -6.32
CA ASN A 122 -1.68 -10.03 -6.71
C ASN A 122 -2.47 -9.31 -7.81
N LEU A 123 -3.08 -8.20 -7.44
CA LEU A 123 -3.78 -7.29 -8.34
C LEU A 123 -2.96 -6.03 -8.67
N GLU A 124 -1.76 -5.89 -8.09
CA GLU A 124 -0.92 -4.69 -8.23
C GLU A 124 -0.59 -4.40 -9.69
N TYR A 125 -0.33 -5.45 -10.47
CA TYR A 125 -0.13 -5.34 -11.92
C TYR A 125 -1.30 -4.63 -12.61
N TYR A 126 -2.54 -4.99 -12.29
CA TYR A 126 -3.73 -4.38 -12.90
C TYR A 126 -4.01 -2.95 -12.40
N MET A 127 -3.55 -2.62 -11.18
CA MET A 127 -3.68 -1.29 -10.62
C MET A 127 -2.69 -0.28 -11.23
N GLN A 128 -1.59 -0.78 -11.82
CA GLN A 128 -0.54 0.01 -12.44
C GLN A 128 -0.60 0.00 -13.98
N LEU A 129 -1.45 -0.86 -14.58
CA LEU A 129 -1.62 -0.91 -16.03
C LEU A 129 -2.08 0.45 -16.57
N ASP A 130 -1.40 0.91 -17.61
CA ASP A 130 -1.92 1.97 -18.47
C ASP A 130 -3.11 1.43 -19.27
N LEU A 131 -4.31 1.68 -18.75
CA LEU A 131 -5.57 1.27 -19.35
C LEU A 131 -6.18 2.39 -20.23
N SER A 132 -5.37 3.32 -20.72
CA SER A 132 -5.83 4.43 -21.57
C SER A 132 -6.63 3.96 -22.79
N GLU A 133 -6.26 2.83 -23.39
CA GLU A 133 -6.99 2.18 -24.49
C GLU A 133 -8.30 1.49 -24.04
N ASN A 134 -8.48 1.23 -22.74
CA ASN A 134 -9.61 0.49 -22.19
C ASN A 134 -10.31 1.25 -21.06
N GLN A 135 -10.73 2.48 -21.34
CA GLN A 135 -11.34 3.39 -20.36
C GLN A 135 -12.49 2.78 -19.54
N TYR A 136 -13.29 1.87 -20.12
CA TYR A 136 -14.39 1.20 -19.38
C TYR A 136 -13.85 0.23 -18.32
N VAL A 137 -12.78 -0.51 -18.64
CA VAL A 137 -12.14 -1.42 -17.69
C VAL A 137 -11.40 -0.64 -16.61
N SER A 138 -10.71 0.46 -16.99
CA SER A 138 -10.08 1.38 -16.05
C SER A 138 -11.10 1.92 -15.03
N ARG A 139 -12.22 2.40 -15.49
CA ARG A 139 -13.32 2.90 -14.64
C ARG A 139 -13.88 1.81 -13.72
N ALA A 140 -14.03 0.57 -14.22
CA ALA A 140 -14.49 -0.53 -13.40
C ALA A 140 -13.49 -0.90 -12.29
N ILE A 141 -12.17 -0.86 -12.56
CA ILE A 141 -11.12 -1.07 -11.57
C ILE A 141 -11.12 0.08 -10.54
N THR A 142 -11.20 1.33 -10.98
CA THR A 142 -11.31 2.49 -10.08
C THR A 142 -12.53 2.37 -9.16
N ALA A 143 -13.69 1.99 -9.70
CA ALA A 143 -14.90 1.78 -8.89
C ALA A 143 -14.71 0.67 -7.84
N ILE A 144 -13.95 -0.40 -8.15
CA ILE A 144 -13.59 -1.41 -7.16
C ILE A 144 -12.70 -0.80 -6.06
N GLN A 145 -11.70 0.01 -6.41
CA GLN A 145 -10.80 0.62 -5.44
C GLN A 145 -11.53 1.57 -4.48
N GLU A 146 -12.45 2.37 -5.02
CA GLU A 146 -13.16 3.39 -4.26
C GLU A 146 -14.33 2.83 -3.44
N ASP A 147 -15.08 1.86 -4.00
CA ASP A 147 -16.35 1.41 -3.46
C ASP A 147 -16.45 -0.09 -3.14
N PHE A 148 -15.31 -0.82 -3.03
CA PHE A 148 -15.31 -2.26 -2.77
C PHE A 148 -16.13 -2.70 -1.56
N ALA A 149 -16.21 -1.86 -0.52
CA ALA A 149 -16.96 -2.14 0.70
C ALA A 149 -18.48 -2.07 0.51
N ARG A 150 -18.94 -1.46 -0.57
CA ARG A 150 -20.36 -1.31 -0.88
C ARG A 150 -20.88 -2.42 -1.79
N LYS A 151 -22.19 -2.45 -2.01
CA LYS A 151 -22.79 -3.34 -3.02
C LYS A 151 -22.40 -2.85 -4.40
N LEU A 152 -21.43 -3.51 -5.00
CA LEU A 152 -20.90 -3.21 -6.32
C LEU A 152 -21.16 -4.37 -7.28
N SER A 153 -21.65 -4.07 -8.49
CA SER A 153 -21.90 -5.06 -9.53
C SER A 153 -21.51 -4.53 -10.90
N ILE A 154 -21.27 -5.44 -11.84
CA ILE A 154 -20.93 -5.06 -13.21
C ILE A 154 -22.10 -4.32 -13.90
N GLU A 155 -23.35 -4.66 -13.52
CA GLU A 155 -24.55 -4.03 -14.01
C GLU A 155 -24.60 -2.55 -13.60
N SER A 156 -24.38 -2.25 -12.29
CA SER A 156 -24.40 -0.86 -11.81
C SER A 156 -23.31 -0.01 -12.50
N ILE A 157 -22.12 -0.56 -12.70
CA ILE A 157 -21.04 0.16 -13.37
C ILE A 157 -21.35 0.34 -14.87
N SER A 158 -21.93 -0.67 -15.52
CA SER A 158 -22.28 -0.58 -16.94
C SER A 158 -23.36 0.48 -17.21
N ASP A 159 -24.33 0.61 -16.31
CA ASP A 159 -25.38 1.64 -16.37
C ASP A 159 -24.75 3.04 -16.26
N ASP A 160 -23.84 3.25 -15.29
CA ASP A 160 -23.14 4.53 -15.12
C ASP A 160 -22.24 4.87 -16.33
N LEU A 161 -21.72 3.87 -17.03
CA LEU A 161 -20.85 4.04 -18.20
C LEU A 161 -21.62 4.11 -19.52
N GLY A 162 -22.93 3.88 -19.52
CA GLY A 162 -23.78 3.89 -20.72
C GLY A 162 -23.47 2.73 -21.69
N VAL A 163 -23.01 1.59 -21.18
CA VAL A 163 -22.72 0.38 -21.98
C VAL A 163 -23.50 -0.82 -21.49
N SER A 164 -23.61 -1.89 -22.28
CA SER A 164 -24.27 -3.10 -21.80
C SER A 164 -23.38 -3.87 -20.81
N ALA A 165 -24.00 -4.46 -19.76
CA ALA A 165 -23.31 -5.29 -18.79
C ALA A 165 -22.56 -6.47 -19.45
N SER A 166 -23.13 -7.07 -20.49
CA SER A 166 -22.50 -8.15 -21.25
C SER A 166 -21.24 -7.68 -21.99
N TYR A 167 -21.25 -6.47 -22.55
CA TYR A 167 -20.05 -5.89 -23.17
C TYR A 167 -18.96 -5.65 -22.14
N LEU A 168 -19.31 -4.96 -21.04
CA LEU A 168 -18.35 -4.63 -20.00
C LEU A 168 -17.75 -5.90 -19.35
N SER A 169 -18.59 -6.90 -19.05
CA SER A 169 -18.15 -8.18 -18.49
C SER A 169 -17.14 -8.92 -19.37
N ARG A 170 -17.44 -9.00 -20.69
CA ARG A 170 -16.55 -9.61 -21.65
C ARG A 170 -15.23 -8.86 -21.76
N LYS A 171 -15.31 -7.52 -21.89
CA LYS A 171 -14.10 -6.68 -22.01
C LYS A 171 -13.25 -6.70 -20.77
N PHE A 172 -13.86 -6.67 -19.58
CA PHE A 172 -13.17 -6.81 -18.30
C PHE A 172 -12.40 -8.14 -18.24
N LYS A 173 -13.05 -9.25 -18.59
CA LYS A 173 -12.41 -10.58 -18.61
C LYS A 173 -11.30 -10.69 -19.66
N GLU A 174 -11.47 -10.08 -20.83
CA GLU A 174 -10.46 -10.05 -21.90
C GLU A 174 -9.18 -9.35 -21.42
N VAL A 175 -9.31 -8.21 -20.74
CA VAL A 175 -8.19 -7.38 -20.27
C VAL A 175 -7.55 -7.94 -19.01
N THR A 176 -8.36 -8.39 -18.04
CA THR A 176 -7.85 -8.82 -16.72
C THR A 176 -7.65 -10.33 -16.59
N GLY A 177 -8.12 -11.11 -17.54
CA GLY A 177 -8.12 -12.57 -17.46
C GLY A 177 -9.12 -13.15 -16.45
N GLN A 178 -9.90 -12.32 -15.73
CA GLN A 178 -10.75 -12.69 -14.61
C GLN A 178 -12.16 -12.12 -14.76
N THR A 179 -13.14 -12.72 -14.08
CA THR A 179 -14.47 -12.10 -13.99
C THR A 179 -14.42 -10.90 -13.04
N PHE A 180 -15.32 -9.94 -13.24
CA PHE A 180 -15.47 -8.80 -12.34
C PHE A 180 -15.67 -9.22 -10.88
N LEU A 181 -16.51 -10.22 -10.64
CA LEU A 181 -16.77 -10.71 -9.28
C LEU A 181 -15.54 -11.38 -8.65
N ASP A 182 -14.77 -12.16 -9.42
CA ASP A 182 -13.52 -12.75 -8.91
C ASP A 182 -12.51 -11.66 -8.56
N PHE A 183 -12.38 -10.63 -9.40
CA PHE A 183 -11.49 -9.49 -9.16
C PHE A 183 -11.91 -8.70 -7.91
N LEU A 184 -13.20 -8.36 -7.79
CA LEU A 184 -13.76 -7.69 -6.61
C LEU A 184 -13.53 -8.50 -5.33
N ASN A 185 -13.79 -9.80 -5.38
CA ASN A 185 -13.58 -10.67 -4.21
C ASN A 185 -12.10 -10.78 -3.81
N LYS A 186 -11.19 -10.86 -4.78
CA LYS A 186 -9.75 -10.81 -4.51
C LYS A 186 -9.35 -9.51 -3.85
N TYR A 187 -9.81 -8.38 -4.37
CA TYR A 187 -9.53 -7.07 -3.79
C TYR A 187 -10.04 -6.95 -2.36
N ARG A 188 -11.28 -7.38 -2.09
CA ARG A 188 -11.85 -7.45 -0.74
C ARG A 188 -11.02 -8.32 0.21
N VAL A 189 -10.53 -9.47 -0.26
CA VAL A 189 -9.66 -10.35 0.53
C VAL A 189 -8.30 -9.69 0.79
N GLN A 190 -7.71 -8.97 -0.18
CA GLN A 190 -6.50 -8.18 0.06
C GLN A 190 -6.72 -7.14 1.16
N GLN A 191 -7.82 -6.37 1.10
CA GLN A 191 -8.15 -5.39 2.14
C GLN A 191 -8.39 -6.06 3.51
N ALA A 192 -9.03 -7.24 3.52
CA ALA A 192 -9.21 -8.01 4.75
C ALA A 192 -7.86 -8.46 5.34
N ILE A 193 -6.90 -8.87 4.53
CA ILE A 193 -5.54 -9.25 4.97
C ILE A 193 -4.84 -8.05 5.61
N VAL A 194 -4.91 -6.87 4.99
CA VAL A 194 -4.37 -5.63 5.57
C VAL A 194 -4.98 -5.36 6.94
N MET A 195 -6.31 -5.41 7.06
CA MET A 195 -7.00 -5.19 8.35
C MET A 195 -6.67 -6.25 9.40
N LEU A 196 -6.51 -7.53 8.99
CA LEU A 196 -6.09 -8.62 9.89
C LEU A 196 -4.68 -8.38 10.44
N GLY A 197 -3.78 -7.82 9.62
CA GLY A 197 -2.41 -7.46 10.02
C GLY A 197 -2.35 -6.41 11.12
N THR A 198 -3.28 -5.46 11.16
CA THR A 198 -3.32 -4.42 12.21
C THR A 198 -3.73 -4.96 13.59
N ARG A 199 -4.36 -6.15 13.67
CA ARG A 199 -4.88 -6.75 14.90
C ARG A 199 -5.85 -5.88 15.71
N GLN A 200 -6.38 -4.81 15.12
CA GLN A 200 -7.26 -3.85 15.79
C GLN A 200 -8.75 -4.23 15.69
N TYR A 201 -9.10 -5.12 14.78
CA TYR A 201 -10.49 -5.45 14.44
C TYR A 201 -10.82 -6.91 14.69
N ARG A 202 -12.06 -7.20 15.04
CA ARG A 202 -12.58 -8.57 15.07
C ARG A 202 -12.81 -9.05 13.63
N ILE A 203 -12.71 -10.35 13.40
CA ILE A 203 -12.89 -10.93 12.05
C ILE A 203 -14.29 -10.61 11.49
N SER A 204 -15.33 -10.53 12.34
CA SER A 204 -16.68 -10.12 11.92
C SER A 204 -16.72 -8.67 11.41
N GLU A 205 -16.04 -7.76 12.10
CA GLU A 205 -15.96 -6.34 11.71
C GLU A 205 -15.19 -6.20 10.38
N ILE A 206 -14.14 -6.99 10.20
CA ILE A 206 -13.38 -7.03 8.93
C ILE A 206 -14.28 -7.53 7.79
N SER A 207 -15.08 -8.56 8.02
CA SER A 207 -16.03 -9.08 7.03
C SER A 207 -16.99 -7.98 6.54
N GLU A 208 -17.57 -7.22 7.45
CA GLU A 208 -18.48 -6.12 7.14
C GLU A 208 -17.76 -4.96 6.44
N ALA A 209 -16.61 -4.53 7.00
CA ALA A 209 -15.81 -3.43 6.47
C ALA A 209 -15.27 -3.70 5.06
N THR A 210 -15.10 -4.97 4.69
CA THR A 210 -14.66 -5.39 3.36
C THR A 210 -15.82 -5.74 2.41
N GLY A 211 -17.06 -5.42 2.78
CA GLY A 211 -18.23 -5.50 1.91
C GLY A 211 -18.84 -6.89 1.76
N PHE A 212 -18.57 -7.80 2.71
CA PHE A 212 -19.26 -9.08 2.77
C PHE A 212 -20.46 -8.97 3.70
N THR A 213 -21.64 -9.23 3.18
CA THR A 213 -22.90 -9.21 3.93
C THR A 213 -23.12 -10.46 4.79
N ASP A 214 -22.42 -11.55 4.48
CA ASP A 214 -22.48 -12.83 5.22
C ASP A 214 -21.08 -13.30 5.62
N TYR A 215 -20.89 -13.47 6.91
CA TYR A 215 -19.63 -13.96 7.50
C TYR A 215 -19.21 -15.35 6.99
N LYS A 216 -20.15 -16.27 6.76
CA LYS A 216 -19.82 -17.58 6.21
C LYS A 216 -19.32 -17.49 4.78
N HIS A 217 -19.95 -16.61 3.99
CA HIS A 217 -19.51 -16.29 2.62
C HIS A 217 -18.10 -15.69 2.64
N PHE A 218 -17.85 -14.71 3.51
CA PHE A 218 -16.51 -14.15 3.72
C PHE A 218 -15.46 -15.24 3.99
N CYS A 219 -15.70 -16.08 4.99
CA CYS A 219 -14.76 -17.16 5.33
C CYS A 219 -14.49 -18.12 4.17
N SER A 220 -15.53 -18.44 3.38
CA SER A 220 -15.40 -19.30 2.20
C SER A 220 -14.56 -18.66 1.11
N VAL A 221 -14.84 -17.39 0.79
CA VAL A 221 -14.11 -16.61 -0.21
C VAL A 221 -12.66 -16.38 0.23
N PHE A 222 -12.46 -16.00 1.49
CA PHE A 222 -11.13 -15.81 2.05
C PHE A 222 -10.30 -17.11 1.96
N LYS A 223 -10.88 -18.26 2.34
CA LYS A 223 -10.21 -19.55 2.22
C LYS A 223 -9.94 -19.94 0.76
N LYS A 224 -10.83 -19.61 -0.18
CA LYS A 224 -10.63 -19.86 -1.61
C LYS A 224 -9.34 -19.22 -2.12
N TYR A 225 -9.03 -17.99 -1.69
CA TYR A 225 -7.89 -17.22 -2.21
C TYR A 225 -6.63 -17.31 -1.34
N THR A 226 -6.73 -17.72 -0.05
CA THR A 226 -5.60 -17.77 0.87
C THR A 226 -5.28 -19.18 1.36
N SER A 227 -6.03 -20.19 0.91
CA SER A 227 -5.96 -21.59 1.37
C SER A 227 -6.22 -21.80 2.88
N LYS A 228 -6.33 -20.72 3.65
CA LYS A 228 -6.54 -20.73 5.12
C LYS A 228 -7.82 -19.98 5.50
N SER A 229 -8.47 -20.40 6.58
CA SER A 229 -9.56 -19.59 7.15
C SER A 229 -8.99 -18.33 7.82
N PRO A 230 -9.75 -17.21 7.93
CA PRO A 230 -9.27 -15.99 8.59
C PRO A 230 -8.69 -16.24 9.99
N THR A 231 -9.33 -17.12 10.79
CA THR A 231 -8.87 -17.48 12.14
C THR A 231 -7.54 -18.24 12.14
N LYS A 232 -7.33 -19.15 11.18
CA LYS A 232 -6.06 -19.88 11.04
C LYS A 232 -4.97 -18.98 10.49
N PHE A 233 -5.34 -18.03 9.65
CA PHE A 233 -4.47 -17.06 9.05
C PHE A 233 -3.81 -16.17 10.12
N ILE A 234 -4.57 -15.58 11.05
CA ILE A 234 -4.04 -14.80 12.17
C ILE A 234 -3.09 -15.61 13.06
N LYS A 235 -3.41 -16.90 13.33
CA LYS A 235 -2.57 -17.77 14.18
C LYS A 235 -1.26 -18.18 13.50
N GLY A 236 -1.17 -18.15 12.19
CA GLY A 236 0.02 -18.50 11.42
C GLY A 236 0.97 -17.30 11.19
N VAL A 237 0.54 -16.11 11.56
CA VAL A 237 1.29 -14.84 11.52
C VAL A 237 1.86 -14.48 12.91
N SER A 238 1.79 -15.42 13.87
CA SER A 238 2.29 -15.24 15.24
C SER A 238 3.67 -15.82 15.38
#